data_f5d09aed5cf4e78845b4a5b6d231189d
#
_entry.id   f5d09aed5cf4e78845b4a5b6d231189d
#
_cell.length_a   1.000
_cell.length_b   1.000
_cell.length_c   1.000
_cell.angle_alpha   90.00
_cell.angle_beta   90.00
_cell.angle_gamma   90.00
#
_symmetry.space_group_name_H-M   'P 1'
#
loop_
_entity.id
_entity.type
_entity.pdbx_description
1 polymer ?
#
loop_
_entity_poly.entity_id
_entity_poly.type
_entity_poly.pdbx_seq_one_letter_code
_entity_poly.pdbx_strand_id
1 'polypeptide(L)'
;NMAAEMILSGDADIVVAGGMENMSMAPYAMMKGRYGYRMGNATLVDTMVNDALTDAFNHYHMMITAENVCDKYGITREELDEFSANSQQKCEAAIAAGKFDDEIVPVPVKVKKEIVEFKKDEGPRAGTTVETLSKLRCCSGKEGGLVTAGNASGINDGAAAVVVMSEEKAKELGVKPLATWVAGALGGVEPEIMGVGPVASTKKVLAKTGLTIDDFDLIEA
;
A
#
# COMPACT_ATOMS: atom_id res chain seq x y z
N ASN A 1 -15.10 -0.90 -2.44
CA ASN A 1 -16.09 -1.96 -2.70
C ASN A 1 -17.25 -1.87 -1.71
N MET A 2 -17.02 -1.99 -0.37
CA MET A 2 -18.08 -1.99 0.65
C MET A 2 -18.99 -0.76 0.56
N ALA A 3 -18.46 0.44 0.35
CA ALA A 3 -19.26 1.64 0.19
C ALA A 3 -20.21 1.55 -1.03
N ALA A 4 -19.71 1.05 -2.17
CA ALA A 4 -20.54 0.82 -3.36
C ALA A 4 -21.62 -0.24 -3.10
N GLU A 5 -21.29 -1.32 -2.39
CA GLU A 5 -22.24 -2.36 -2.01
C GLU A 5 -23.35 -1.83 -1.10
N MET A 6 -23.03 -0.98 -0.11
CA MET A 6 -24.01 -0.34 0.76
C MET A 6 -24.99 0.57 -0.01
N ILE A 7 -24.49 1.27 -1.03
CA ILE A 7 -25.34 2.14 -1.88
C ILE A 7 -26.21 1.28 -2.81
N LEU A 8 -25.64 0.23 -3.41
CA LEU A 8 -26.37 -0.69 -4.29
C LEU A 8 -27.44 -1.50 -3.56
N SER A 9 -27.22 -1.82 -2.28
CA SER A 9 -28.22 -2.51 -1.44
C SER A 9 -29.34 -1.57 -0.92
N GLY A 10 -29.15 -0.25 -1.04
CA GLY A 10 -30.08 0.74 -0.51
C GLY A 10 -29.91 1.04 0.98
N ASP A 11 -28.83 0.57 1.61
CA ASP A 11 -28.54 0.82 3.02
C ASP A 11 -28.02 2.25 3.28
N ALA A 12 -27.47 2.89 2.25
CA ALA A 12 -26.99 4.26 2.32
C ALA A 12 -27.06 4.97 0.97
N ASP A 13 -27.26 6.29 0.98
CA ASP A 13 -27.22 7.13 -0.21
C ASP A 13 -25.85 7.73 -0.46
N ILE A 14 -25.11 8.02 0.61
CA ILE A 14 -23.78 8.62 0.60
C ILE A 14 -22.92 7.92 1.65
N VAL A 15 -21.71 7.55 1.28
CA VAL A 15 -20.74 6.92 2.18
C VAL A 15 -19.40 7.63 2.06
N VAL A 16 -18.79 7.98 3.20
CA VAL A 16 -17.38 8.36 3.25
C VAL A 16 -16.57 7.10 3.49
N ALA A 17 -15.73 6.75 2.53
CA ALA A 17 -14.85 5.58 2.60
C ALA A 17 -13.39 6.03 2.65
N GLY A 18 -12.65 5.50 3.59
CA GLY A 18 -11.23 5.89 3.75
C GLY A 18 -10.47 4.96 4.67
N GLY A 19 -9.21 5.24 4.82
CA GLY A 19 -8.32 4.56 5.73
C GLY A 19 -7.17 5.46 6.14
N MET A 20 -6.53 5.09 7.25
CA MET A 20 -5.31 5.72 7.72
C MET A 20 -4.38 4.67 8.31
N GLU A 21 -3.11 4.93 8.24
CA GLU A 21 -2.08 4.16 8.94
C GLU A 21 -1.03 5.11 9.51
N ASN A 22 -0.49 4.74 10.67
CA ASN A 22 0.62 5.44 11.30
C ASN A 22 1.64 4.41 11.79
N MET A 23 2.47 3.93 10.88
CA MET A 23 3.51 2.95 11.18
C MET A 23 4.60 3.52 12.08
N SER A 24 4.88 4.83 11.96
CA SER A 24 5.89 5.51 12.79
C SER A 24 5.55 5.53 14.27
N MET A 25 4.27 5.43 14.64
CA MET A 25 3.81 5.44 16.03
C MET A 25 3.31 4.07 16.51
N ALA A 26 3.55 2.99 15.76
CA ALA A 26 3.22 1.65 16.20
C ALA A 26 3.92 1.33 17.54
N PRO A 27 3.19 0.88 18.57
CA PRO A 27 3.77 0.66 19.90
C PRO A 27 4.57 -0.62 19.96
N TYR A 28 5.42 -0.70 20.98
CA TYR A 28 6.02 -1.96 21.40
C TYR A 28 5.19 -2.60 22.52
N ALA A 29 4.85 -3.87 22.41
CA ALA A 29 4.06 -4.61 23.37
C ALA A 29 4.91 -5.46 24.30
N MET A 30 4.63 -5.40 25.60
CA MET A 30 5.16 -6.29 26.60
C MET A 30 4.16 -7.43 26.86
N MET A 31 4.33 -8.58 26.22
CA MET A 31 3.32 -9.65 26.12
C MET A 31 2.80 -10.18 27.47
N LYS A 32 3.64 -10.27 28.48
CA LYS A 32 3.26 -10.72 29.83
C LYS A 32 3.13 -9.57 30.84
N GLY A 33 3.15 -8.32 30.39
CA GLY A 33 3.16 -7.15 31.25
C GLY A 33 1.99 -7.10 32.23
N ARG A 34 0.78 -7.51 31.82
CA ARG A 34 -0.43 -7.53 32.65
C ARG A 34 -0.32 -8.44 33.88
N TYR A 35 0.37 -9.56 33.76
CA TYR A 35 0.54 -10.55 34.84
C TYR A 35 1.90 -10.44 35.51
N GLY A 36 2.78 -9.60 35.00
CA GLY A 36 4.12 -9.34 35.50
C GLY A 36 5.17 -10.36 35.08
N TYR A 37 6.43 -9.96 35.25
CA TYR A 37 7.62 -10.81 35.07
C TYR A 37 8.23 -11.07 36.44
N ARG A 38 8.43 -12.35 36.76
CA ARG A 38 8.95 -12.71 38.11
C ARG A 38 10.48 -12.66 38.17
N MET A 39 11.16 -13.27 37.19
CA MET A 39 12.61 -13.33 37.12
C MET A 39 13.07 -13.62 35.71
N GLY A 40 14.19 -13.04 35.28
CA GLY A 40 14.78 -13.17 33.95
C GLY A 40 14.43 -11.99 33.02
N ASN A 41 14.94 -12.05 31.82
CA ASN A 41 14.76 -11.00 30.80
C ASN A 41 13.33 -10.98 30.24
N ALA A 42 12.89 -9.81 29.80
CA ALA A 42 11.64 -9.60 29.05
C ALA A 42 11.97 -9.15 27.62
N THR A 43 11.10 -9.51 26.69
CA THR A 43 11.16 -9.06 25.30
C THR A 43 10.06 -8.06 25.05
N LEU A 44 10.38 -6.95 24.39
CA LEU A 44 9.41 -6.05 23.78
C LEU A 44 9.18 -6.50 22.34
N VAL A 45 7.93 -6.59 21.95
CA VAL A 45 7.51 -6.97 20.60
C VAL A 45 7.14 -5.71 19.83
N ASP A 46 7.80 -5.46 18.71
CA ASP A 46 7.43 -4.44 17.75
C ASP A 46 6.12 -4.85 17.07
N THR A 47 5.03 -4.12 17.37
CA THR A 47 3.70 -4.48 16.84
C THR A 47 3.58 -4.20 15.34
N MET A 48 4.33 -3.25 14.79
CA MET A 48 4.39 -3.01 13.36
C MET A 48 4.92 -4.26 12.62
N VAL A 49 6.01 -4.81 13.10
CA VAL A 49 6.61 -6.01 12.48
C VAL A 49 5.76 -7.25 12.77
N ASN A 50 5.38 -7.46 14.04
CA ASN A 50 4.70 -8.69 14.45
C ASN A 50 3.28 -8.81 13.89
N ASP A 51 2.51 -7.72 13.90
CA ASP A 51 1.07 -7.77 13.57
C ASP A 51 0.79 -7.43 12.11
N ALA A 52 1.65 -6.62 11.45
CA ALA A 52 1.44 -6.16 10.08
C ALA A 52 2.43 -6.77 9.07
N LEU A 53 3.72 -6.86 9.41
CA LEU A 53 4.77 -7.23 8.46
C LEU A 53 5.25 -8.69 8.59
N THR A 54 4.62 -9.49 9.43
CA THR A 54 4.94 -10.91 9.60
C THR A 54 3.78 -11.76 9.13
N ASP A 55 4.06 -12.74 8.26
CA ASP A 55 3.08 -13.73 7.85
C ASP A 55 2.60 -14.54 9.06
N ALA A 56 1.29 -14.54 9.30
CA ALA A 56 0.68 -15.20 10.45
C ALA A 56 0.76 -16.74 10.39
N PHE A 57 0.95 -17.32 9.22
CA PHE A 57 0.99 -18.78 9.01
C PHE A 57 2.41 -19.32 9.11
N ASN A 58 3.36 -18.66 8.43
CA ASN A 58 4.74 -19.13 8.30
C ASN A 58 5.71 -18.40 9.24
N HIS A 59 5.26 -17.32 9.89
CA HIS A 59 6.02 -16.54 10.88
C HIS A 59 7.34 -15.94 10.36
N TYR A 60 7.37 -15.53 9.10
CA TYR A 60 8.47 -14.78 8.51
C TYR A 60 8.00 -13.42 7.99
N HIS A 61 8.94 -12.51 7.80
CA HIS A 61 8.67 -11.15 7.34
C HIS A 61 8.15 -11.14 5.88
N MET A 62 7.29 -10.17 5.54
CA MET A 62 6.73 -9.98 4.18
C MET A 62 7.79 -9.86 3.09
N MET A 63 9.03 -9.45 3.41
CA MET A 63 10.15 -9.51 2.47
C MET A 63 10.42 -10.94 1.97
N ILE A 64 10.21 -11.95 2.80
CA ILE A 64 10.36 -13.35 2.38
C ILE A 64 9.23 -13.77 1.45
N THR A 65 8.01 -13.29 1.63
CA THR A 65 6.93 -13.55 0.68
C THR A 65 7.24 -12.95 -0.70
N ALA A 66 7.89 -11.78 -0.74
CA ALA A 66 8.36 -11.19 -1.99
C ALA A 66 9.46 -12.04 -2.66
N GLU A 67 10.42 -12.55 -1.87
CA GLU A 67 11.43 -13.49 -2.38
C GLU A 67 10.79 -14.78 -2.93
N ASN A 68 9.75 -15.30 -2.27
CA ASN A 68 9.01 -16.48 -2.74
C ASN A 68 8.31 -16.23 -4.08
N VAL A 69 7.79 -15.02 -4.29
CA VAL A 69 7.22 -14.61 -5.58
C VAL A 69 8.32 -14.59 -6.65
N CYS A 70 9.49 -14.02 -6.34
CA CYS A 70 10.62 -14.01 -7.25
C CYS A 70 11.06 -15.42 -7.64
N ASP A 71 11.21 -16.33 -6.68
CA ASP A 71 11.56 -17.73 -6.92
C ASP A 71 10.51 -18.44 -7.78
N LYS A 72 9.24 -18.26 -7.46
CA LYS A 72 8.13 -18.94 -8.15
C LYS A 72 7.99 -18.52 -9.61
N TYR A 73 8.22 -17.24 -9.90
CA TYR A 73 8.02 -16.67 -11.24
C TYR A 73 9.31 -16.40 -12.00
N GLY A 74 10.47 -16.70 -11.40
CA GLY A 74 11.77 -16.50 -12.03
C GLY A 74 12.13 -15.03 -12.23
N ILE A 75 11.64 -14.14 -11.34
CA ILE A 75 11.90 -12.70 -11.41
C ILE A 75 13.34 -12.43 -10.97
N THR A 76 14.07 -11.65 -11.74
CA THR A 76 15.46 -11.31 -11.46
C THR A 76 15.60 -10.03 -10.65
N ARG A 77 16.79 -9.80 -10.10
CA ARG A 77 17.12 -8.55 -9.40
C ARG A 77 17.07 -7.36 -10.35
N GLU A 78 17.53 -7.54 -11.55
CA GLU A 78 17.53 -6.51 -12.60
C GLU A 78 16.12 -6.06 -12.94
N GLU A 79 15.18 -6.99 -13.11
CA GLU A 79 13.77 -6.69 -13.37
C GLU A 79 13.12 -5.94 -12.20
N LEU A 80 13.43 -6.31 -10.95
CA LEU A 80 12.94 -5.59 -9.77
C LEU A 80 13.48 -4.15 -9.71
N ASP A 81 14.76 -3.96 -9.97
CA ASP A 81 15.38 -2.64 -9.93
C ASP A 81 14.92 -1.76 -11.10
N GLU A 82 14.71 -2.34 -12.29
CA GLU A 82 14.14 -1.63 -13.45
C GLU A 82 12.71 -1.17 -13.18
N PHE A 83 11.86 -2.06 -12.67
CA PHE A 83 10.49 -1.73 -12.29
C PHE A 83 10.46 -0.61 -11.24
N SER A 84 11.30 -0.69 -10.21
CA SER A 84 11.37 0.29 -9.14
C SER A 84 11.91 1.65 -9.61
N ALA A 85 12.93 1.66 -10.45
CA ALA A 85 13.45 2.89 -11.04
C ALA A 85 12.39 3.59 -11.90
N ASN A 86 11.68 2.82 -12.73
CA ASN A 86 10.59 3.34 -13.57
C ASN A 86 9.44 3.92 -12.71
N SER A 87 9.05 3.24 -11.62
CA SER A 87 8.05 3.75 -10.67
C SER A 87 8.46 5.09 -10.07
N GLN A 88 9.70 5.20 -9.58
CA GLN A 88 10.22 6.44 -9.00
C GLN A 88 10.26 7.59 -10.04
N GLN A 89 10.70 7.30 -11.26
CA GLN A 89 10.76 8.30 -12.34
C GLN A 89 9.39 8.78 -12.78
N LYS A 90 8.39 7.89 -12.87
CA LYS A 90 6.98 8.26 -13.12
C LYS A 90 6.44 9.15 -12.00
N CYS A 91 6.72 8.81 -10.75
CA CYS A 91 6.31 9.61 -9.59
C CYS A 91 6.95 11.00 -9.62
N GLU A 92 8.26 11.09 -9.87
CA GLU A 92 8.99 12.36 -10.00
C GLU A 92 8.38 13.25 -11.09
N ALA A 93 8.10 12.68 -12.25
CA ALA A 93 7.47 13.40 -13.37
C ALA A 93 6.05 13.88 -13.01
N ALA A 94 5.26 13.04 -12.33
CA ALA A 94 3.91 13.39 -11.89
C ALA A 94 3.92 14.52 -10.85
N ILE A 95 4.83 14.47 -9.87
CA ILE A 95 5.02 15.54 -8.88
C ILE A 95 5.44 16.85 -9.57
N ALA A 96 6.41 16.80 -10.48
CA ALA A 96 6.87 17.97 -11.21
C ALA A 96 5.75 18.60 -12.08
N ALA A 97 4.81 17.79 -12.55
CA ALA A 97 3.64 18.24 -13.32
C ALA A 97 2.46 18.66 -12.43
N GLY A 98 2.57 18.67 -11.10
CA GLY A 98 1.50 19.04 -10.17
C GLY A 98 0.30 18.10 -10.16
N LYS A 99 0.48 16.82 -10.57
CA LYS A 99 -0.64 15.88 -10.71
C LYS A 99 -1.34 15.52 -9.40
N PHE A 100 -0.68 15.71 -8.26
CA PHE A 100 -1.20 15.39 -6.93
C PHE A 100 -1.69 16.63 -6.15
N ASP A 101 -1.50 17.84 -6.68
CA ASP A 101 -1.74 19.09 -5.94
C ASP A 101 -3.20 19.24 -5.47
N ASP A 102 -4.16 18.79 -6.30
CA ASP A 102 -5.59 18.90 -6.00
C ASP A 102 -6.08 17.87 -4.95
N GLU A 103 -5.33 16.81 -4.70
CA GLU A 103 -5.73 15.75 -3.77
C GLU A 103 -4.97 15.79 -2.43
N ILE A 104 -3.84 16.49 -2.37
CA ILE A 104 -3.05 16.62 -1.14
C ILE A 104 -3.71 17.61 -0.18
N VAL A 105 -4.07 17.11 1.01
CA VAL A 105 -4.56 17.93 2.13
C VAL A 105 -3.40 18.23 3.09
N PRO A 106 -2.95 19.50 3.21
CA PRO A 106 -1.89 19.84 4.14
C PRO A 106 -2.26 19.55 5.60
N VAL A 107 -1.38 18.90 6.33
CA VAL A 107 -1.59 18.55 7.74
C VAL A 107 -0.75 19.48 8.64
N PRO A 108 -1.35 20.23 9.59
CA PRO A 108 -0.60 21.07 10.51
C PRO A 108 0.13 20.19 11.54
N VAL A 109 1.44 20.18 11.50
CA VAL A 109 2.30 19.40 12.41
C VAL A 109 3.09 20.34 13.31
N LYS A 110 3.08 20.04 14.62
CA LYS A 110 3.87 20.81 15.59
C LYS A 110 5.32 20.33 15.58
N VAL A 111 6.22 21.16 15.07
CA VAL A 111 7.66 20.94 15.08
C VAL A 111 8.29 21.90 16.10
N LYS A 112 8.72 21.38 17.25
CA LYS A 112 9.21 22.19 18.39
C LYS A 112 8.14 23.17 18.89
N LYS A 113 8.30 24.48 18.60
CA LYS A 113 7.37 25.55 19.00
C LYS A 113 6.52 26.11 17.85
N GLU A 114 6.75 25.63 16.64
CA GLU A 114 6.10 26.12 15.42
C GLU A 114 5.12 25.08 14.87
N ILE A 115 4.10 25.55 14.17
CA ILE A 115 3.21 24.70 13.39
C ILE A 115 3.67 24.81 11.93
N VAL A 116 4.03 23.67 11.34
CA VAL A 116 4.44 23.53 9.94
C VAL A 116 3.39 22.74 9.20
N GLU A 117 3.00 23.21 8.02
CA GLU A 117 2.14 22.41 7.13
C GLU A 117 2.96 21.30 6.47
N PHE A 118 2.63 20.06 6.80
CA PHE A 118 3.16 18.88 6.13
C PHE A 118 2.31 18.58 4.90
N LYS A 119 2.90 18.70 3.72
CA LYS A 119 2.20 18.56 2.43
C LYS A 119 3.05 17.93 1.32
N LYS A 120 4.16 17.34 1.68
CA LYS A 120 5.07 16.72 0.74
C LYS A 120 5.38 15.29 1.18
N ASP A 121 5.15 14.34 0.26
CA ASP A 121 5.54 12.95 0.49
C ASP A 121 7.05 12.80 0.60
N GLU A 122 7.50 12.03 1.60
CA GLU A 122 8.93 11.81 1.88
C GLU A 122 9.48 10.57 1.15
N GLY A 123 8.59 9.65 0.68
CA GLY A 123 8.96 8.40 0.04
C GLY A 123 9.62 8.56 -1.34
N PRO A 124 9.13 9.44 -2.23
CA PRO A 124 9.69 9.61 -3.56
C PRO A 124 11.14 10.10 -3.52
N ARG A 125 12.00 9.45 -4.31
CA ARG A 125 13.44 9.77 -4.40
C ARG A 125 13.80 10.17 -5.81
N ALA A 126 13.92 11.47 -6.03
CA ALA A 126 14.33 12.04 -7.31
C ALA A 126 15.70 11.50 -7.77
N GLY A 127 15.84 11.30 -9.07
CA GLY A 127 17.07 10.82 -9.67
C GLY A 127 17.39 9.34 -9.43
N THR A 128 16.40 8.53 -9.03
CA THR A 128 16.59 7.08 -8.90
C THR A 128 16.79 6.43 -10.26
N THR A 129 17.83 5.58 -10.37
CA THR A 129 18.18 4.84 -11.59
C THR A 129 18.45 3.37 -11.25
N VAL A 130 18.37 2.49 -12.24
CA VAL A 130 18.74 1.08 -12.11
C VAL A 130 20.17 0.93 -11.57
N GLU A 131 21.10 1.75 -12.06
CA GLU A 131 22.49 1.73 -11.59
C GLU A 131 22.62 2.06 -10.10
N THR A 132 21.83 3.00 -9.58
CA THR A 132 21.86 3.33 -8.16
C THR A 132 21.24 2.22 -7.31
N LEU A 133 20.16 1.61 -7.78
CA LEU A 133 19.47 0.51 -7.09
C LEU A 133 20.29 -0.77 -7.07
N SER A 134 21.01 -1.10 -8.14
CA SER A 134 21.83 -2.32 -8.23
C SER A 134 22.95 -2.41 -7.18
N LYS A 135 23.37 -1.26 -6.64
CA LYS A 135 24.38 -1.17 -5.55
C LYS A 135 23.83 -1.50 -4.16
N LEU A 136 22.50 -1.59 -4.01
CA LEU A 136 21.89 -1.85 -2.73
C LEU A 136 22.00 -3.34 -2.35
N ARG A 137 22.21 -3.57 -1.05
CA ARG A 137 22.29 -4.92 -0.51
C ARG A 137 20.89 -5.49 -0.25
N CYS A 138 20.77 -6.80 -0.38
CA CYS A 138 19.57 -7.50 0.06
C CYS A 138 19.28 -7.22 1.55
N CYS A 139 18.02 -7.00 1.88
CA CYS A 139 17.54 -6.74 3.24
C CYS A 139 16.53 -7.79 3.74
N SER A 140 16.16 -8.78 2.92
CA SER A 140 15.23 -9.84 3.31
C SER A 140 15.82 -10.86 4.31
N GLY A 141 17.14 -10.91 4.42
CA GLY A 141 17.84 -11.92 5.22
C GLY A 141 18.00 -13.28 4.52
N LYS A 142 17.45 -13.44 3.32
CA LYS A 142 17.62 -14.64 2.49
C LYS A 142 19.01 -14.61 1.84
N GLU A 143 19.75 -15.73 1.88
CA GLU A 143 20.99 -15.86 1.14
C GLU A 143 20.73 -15.78 -0.38
N GLY A 144 21.43 -14.90 -1.08
CA GLY A 144 21.18 -14.63 -2.49
C GLY A 144 19.85 -13.90 -2.77
N GLY A 145 19.22 -13.31 -1.74
CA GLY A 145 17.95 -12.61 -1.88
C GLY A 145 18.02 -11.37 -2.76
N LEU A 146 16.89 -11.02 -3.36
CA LEU A 146 16.75 -9.97 -4.37
C LEU A 146 16.12 -8.68 -3.82
N VAL A 147 15.38 -8.79 -2.70
CA VAL A 147 14.66 -7.66 -2.08
C VAL A 147 15.62 -6.71 -1.38
N THR A 148 15.54 -5.43 -1.72
CA THR A 148 16.37 -4.36 -1.17
C THR A 148 15.52 -3.19 -0.70
N ALA A 149 16.11 -2.25 0.03
CA ALA A 149 15.44 -1.00 0.41
C ALA A 149 15.01 -0.12 -0.78
N GLY A 150 15.52 -0.38 -1.99
CA GLY A 150 15.18 0.38 -3.19
C GLY A 150 14.06 -0.25 -4.02
N ASN A 151 13.78 -1.54 -3.84
CA ASN A 151 12.72 -2.26 -4.54
C ASN A 151 11.64 -2.83 -3.60
N ALA A 152 11.59 -2.34 -2.36
CA ALA A 152 10.58 -2.64 -1.37
C ALA A 152 9.83 -1.38 -0.93
N SER A 153 8.61 -1.56 -0.42
CA SER A 153 7.85 -0.45 0.19
C SER A 153 8.59 0.11 1.41
N GLY A 154 8.52 1.42 1.61
CA GLY A 154 8.94 2.07 2.84
C GLY A 154 7.96 1.85 3.99
N ILE A 155 8.36 2.33 5.17
CA ILE A 155 7.45 2.53 6.31
C ILE A 155 6.78 3.88 6.08
N ASN A 156 5.45 3.88 5.96
CA ASN A 156 4.70 5.07 5.56
C ASN A 156 3.59 5.38 6.56
N ASP A 157 3.40 6.68 6.81
CA ASP A 157 2.23 7.23 7.49
C ASP A 157 1.35 7.91 6.44
N GLY A 158 0.04 7.73 6.52
CA GLY A 158 -0.84 8.35 5.55
C GLY A 158 -2.32 8.14 5.86
N ALA A 159 -3.13 8.96 5.22
CA ALA A 159 -4.59 8.82 5.26
C ALA A 159 -5.19 9.29 3.93
N ALA A 160 -6.26 8.62 3.50
CA ALA A 160 -7.02 9.02 2.33
C ALA A 160 -8.50 8.76 2.56
N ALA A 161 -9.35 9.58 1.95
CA ALA A 161 -10.79 9.40 2.01
C ALA A 161 -11.45 9.80 0.68
N VAL A 162 -12.51 9.09 0.32
CA VAL A 162 -13.36 9.41 -0.84
C VAL A 162 -14.83 9.43 -0.41
N VAL A 163 -15.62 10.26 -1.10
CA VAL A 163 -17.08 10.25 -0.96
C VAL A 163 -17.67 9.44 -2.10
N VAL A 164 -18.44 8.42 -1.76
CA VAL A 164 -19.13 7.55 -2.73
C VAL A 164 -20.64 7.78 -2.60
N MET A 165 -21.32 7.93 -3.72
CA MET A 165 -22.78 8.13 -3.77
C MET A 165 -23.36 7.56 -5.05
N SER A 166 -24.69 7.41 -5.10
CA SER A 166 -25.38 7.05 -6.34
C SER A 166 -25.31 8.19 -7.36
N GLU A 167 -25.48 7.88 -8.65
CA GLU A 167 -25.55 8.87 -9.72
C GLU A 167 -26.72 9.85 -9.51
N GLU A 168 -27.86 9.31 -9.02
CA GLU A 168 -29.05 10.12 -8.72
C GLU A 168 -28.75 11.14 -7.63
N LYS A 169 -28.06 10.71 -6.56
CA LYS A 169 -27.69 11.60 -5.47
C LYS A 169 -26.67 12.65 -5.91
N ALA A 170 -25.72 12.30 -6.76
CA ALA A 170 -24.78 13.25 -7.32
C ALA A 170 -25.49 14.34 -8.15
N LYS A 171 -26.49 13.96 -8.95
CA LYS A 171 -27.33 14.89 -9.73
C LYS A 171 -28.18 15.78 -8.81
N GLU A 172 -28.81 15.21 -7.79
CA GLU A 172 -29.61 15.95 -6.79
C GLU A 172 -28.77 17.04 -6.09
N LEU A 173 -27.53 16.71 -5.72
CA LEU A 173 -26.62 17.62 -5.03
C LEU A 173 -25.87 18.57 -5.99
N GLY A 174 -25.98 18.37 -7.29
CA GLY A 174 -25.23 19.15 -8.29
C GLY A 174 -23.72 18.89 -8.26
N VAL A 175 -23.30 17.73 -7.78
CA VAL A 175 -21.88 17.36 -7.66
C VAL A 175 -21.44 16.64 -8.93
N LYS A 176 -20.28 17.03 -9.48
CA LYS A 176 -19.68 16.35 -10.62
C LYS A 176 -18.86 15.17 -10.13
N PRO A 177 -19.16 13.92 -10.52
CA PRO A 177 -18.34 12.76 -10.18
C PRO A 177 -16.93 12.86 -10.77
N LEU A 178 -15.93 12.45 -10.01
CA LEU A 178 -14.55 12.31 -10.49
C LEU A 178 -14.37 11.02 -11.29
N ALA A 179 -15.05 9.94 -10.86
CA ALA A 179 -15.02 8.63 -11.50
C ALA A 179 -16.30 7.86 -11.18
N THR A 180 -16.55 6.79 -11.92
CA THR A 180 -17.64 5.85 -11.65
C THR A 180 -17.03 4.50 -11.25
N TRP A 181 -17.44 3.97 -10.09
CA TRP A 181 -17.09 2.61 -9.71
C TRP A 181 -17.81 1.59 -10.60
N VAL A 182 -17.06 0.71 -11.23
CA VAL A 182 -17.58 -0.30 -12.15
C VAL A 182 -17.76 -1.65 -11.45
N ALA A 183 -16.71 -2.17 -10.87
CA ALA A 183 -16.73 -3.46 -10.19
C ALA A 183 -15.55 -3.63 -9.24
N GLY A 184 -15.73 -4.55 -8.30
CA GLY A 184 -14.66 -5.02 -7.42
C GLY A 184 -14.77 -6.51 -7.16
N ALA A 185 -13.67 -7.12 -6.75
CA ALA A 185 -13.63 -8.52 -6.35
C ALA A 185 -12.53 -8.77 -5.30
N LEU A 186 -12.70 -9.85 -4.53
CA LEU A 186 -11.69 -10.37 -3.62
C LEU A 186 -11.06 -11.63 -4.23
N GLY A 187 -9.74 -11.78 -4.06
CA GLY A 187 -8.99 -12.96 -4.49
C GLY A 187 -8.11 -13.48 -3.36
N GLY A 188 -8.21 -14.79 -3.05
CA GLY A 188 -7.31 -15.47 -2.14
C GLY A 188 -6.23 -16.20 -2.91
N VAL A 189 -5.05 -16.29 -2.30
CA VAL A 189 -3.89 -17.04 -2.80
C VAL A 189 -3.19 -17.71 -1.61
N GLU A 190 -2.23 -18.56 -1.89
CA GLU A 190 -1.41 -19.18 -0.85
C GLU A 190 -0.64 -18.09 -0.06
N PRO A 191 -0.57 -18.18 1.29
CA PRO A 191 0.09 -17.17 2.13
C PRO A 191 1.53 -16.88 1.72
N GLU A 192 2.27 -17.91 1.29
CA GLU A 192 3.68 -17.82 0.91
C GLU A 192 3.95 -16.85 -0.25
N ILE A 193 2.92 -16.59 -1.04
CA ILE A 193 2.99 -15.71 -2.22
C ILE A 193 1.89 -14.65 -2.19
N MET A 194 1.55 -14.12 -1.01
CA MET A 194 0.46 -13.17 -0.82
C MET A 194 0.51 -11.97 -1.79
N GLY A 195 1.71 -11.59 -2.25
CA GLY A 195 1.91 -10.48 -3.18
C GLY A 195 1.23 -10.66 -4.55
N VAL A 196 0.82 -11.89 -4.93
CA VAL A 196 0.06 -12.14 -6.17
C VAL A 196 -1.46 -12.15 -5.96
N GLY A 197 -1.95 -11.79 -4.77
CA GLY A 197 -3.39 -11.61 -4.50
C GLY A 197 -4.11 -10.71 -5.51
N PRO A 198 -3.55 -9.58 -5.94
CA PRO A 198 -4.13 -8.74 -6.99
C PRO A 198 -4.39 -9.46 -8.31
N VAL A 199 -3.57 -10.45 -8.69
CA VAL A 199 -3.80 -11.26 -9.90
C VAL A 199 -5.09 -12.06 -9.77
N ALA A 200 -5.34 -12.67 -8.61
CA ALA A 200 -6.55 -13.45 -8.39
C ALA A 200 -7.82 -12.57 -8.37
N SER A 201 -7.76 -11.39 -7.74
CA SER A 201 -8.88 -10.44 -7.72
C SER A 201 -9.13 -9.82 -9.10
N THR A 202 -8.09 -9.44 -9.85
CA THR A 202 -8.20 -8.89 -11.20
C THR A 202 -8.87 -9.89 -12.16
N LYS A 203 -8.45 -11.15 -12.15
CA LYS A 203 -9.10 -12.20 -12.97
C LYS A 203 -10.60 -12.28 -12.70
N LYS A 204 -11.03 -12.16 -11.44
CA LYS A 204 -12.47 -12.16 -11.09
C LYS A 204 -13.19 -10.88 -11.56
N VAL A 205 -12.55 -9.71 -11.47
CA VAL A 205 -13.12 -8.45 -11.97
C VAL A 205 -13.30 -8.52 -13.50
N LEU A 206 -12.29 -8.96 -14.23
CA LEU A 206 -12.36 -9.11 -15.68
C LEU A 206 -13.48 -10.09 -16.10
N ALA A 207 -13.57 -11.25 -15.44
CA ALA A 207 -14.64 -12.21 -15.68
C ALA A 207 -16.03 -11.65 -15.35
N LYS A 208 -16.15 -10.81 -14.30
CA LYS A 208 -17.41 -10.19 -13.88
C LYS A 208 -17.89 -9.09 -14.81
N THR A 209 -16.96 -8.35 -15.41
CA THR A 209 -17.25 -7.18 -16.25
C THR A 209 -17.24 -7.49 -17.74
N GLY A 210 -16.62 -8.58 -18.15
CA GLY A 210 -16.37 -8.92 -19.56
C GLY A 210 -15.24 -8.10 -20.20
N LEU A 211 -14.51 -7.30 -19.39
CA LEU A 211 -13.37 -6.52 -19.85
C LEU A 211 -12.12 -7.38 -19.95
N THR A 212 -11.16 -6.91 -20.73
CA THR A 212 -9.81 -7.44 -20.86
C THR A 212 -8.80 -6.45 -20.27
N ILE A 213 -7.54 -6.84 -20.10
CA ILE A 213 -6.50 -5.95 -19.60
C ILE A 213 -6.24 -4.78 -20.56
N ASP A 214 -6.46 -4.98 -21.85
CA ASP A 214 -6.25 -3.98 -22.91
C ASP A 214 -7.32 -2.87 -22.91
N ASP A 215 -8.40 -3.04 -22.15
CA ASP A 215 -9.45 -2.05 -22.00
C ASP A 215 -9.10 -0.96 -20.96
N PHE A 216 -7.93 -1.06 -20.29
CA PHE A 216 -7.49 -0.12 -19.26
C PHE A 216 -6.36 0.78 -19.77
N ASP A 217 -6.59 2.09 -19.70
CA ASP A 217 -5.58 3.12 -20.03
C ASP A 217 -4.57 3.33 -18.90
N LEU A 218 -4.96 3.08 -17.65
CA LEU A 218 -4.14 3.27 -16.46
C LEU A 218 -4.33 2.11 -15.49
N ILE A 219 -3.24 1.56 -15.02
CA ILE A 219 -3.21 0.52 -13.99
C ILE A 219 -2.35 1.03 -12.83
N GLU A 220 -2.93 1.03 -11.63
CA GLU A 220 -2.25 1.31 -10.38
C GLU A 220 -2.23 0.02 -9.53
N ALA A 221 -1.02 -0.41 -9.09
CA ALA A 221 -0.83 -1.67 -8.35
C ALA A 221 0.26 -1.55 -7.28
#